data_949a43ac6c6bad17c6002a9f17f001ee
#
_entry.id   949a43ac6c6bad17c6002a9f17f001ee
#
_cell.length_a   1.000
_cell.length_b   1.000
_cell.length_c   1.000
_cell.angle_alpha   90.00
_cell.angle_beta   90.00
_cell.angle_gamma   90.00
#
_symmetry.space_group_name_H-M   'P 1'
#
loop_
_entity.id
_entity.type
_entity.pdbx_description
1 polymer ?
#
loop_
_entity_poly.entity_id
_entity_poly.type
_entity_poly.pdbx_seq_one_letter_code
_entity_poly.pdbx_strand_id
1 'polypeptide(L)'
;MTWYTEQEWRLVRDAASDAERLEASYAEWVAMAEEATKDMLAAGIVAERVFINASELLAWCLAQRKQNDAAARSEYVSQFLMKNRQGAS
;
A
#
# COMPACT_ATOMS: atom_id res chain seq x y z
N MET A 1 7.04 3.01 2.52
CA MET A 1 6.62 2.06 1.46
C MET A 1 5.47 1.21 1.95
N THR A 2 4.40 1.17 1.19
CA THR A 2 3.24 0.34 1.52
C THR A 2 3.59 -1.14 1.45
N TRP A 3 3.21 -1.90 2.47
CA TRP A 3 3.40 -3.34 2.51
C TRP A 3 2.13 -4.03 2.99
N TYR A 4 1.88 -5.22 2.47
CA TYR A 4 0.73 -6.03 2.84
C TYR A 4 1.16 -7.43 3.22
N THR A 5 0.46 -8.05 4.19
CA THR A 5 0.51 -9.50 4.35
C THR A 5 -0.26 -10.13 3.17
N GLU A 6 -0.08 -11.42 2.94
CA GLU A 6 -0.77 -12.10 1.84
C GLU A 6 -2.28 -11.94 1.92
N GLN A 7 -2.85 -12.12 3.10
CA GLN A 7 -4.29 -11.99 3.31
C GLN A 7 -4.78 -10.58 3.00
N GLU A 8 -4.07 -9.57 3.48
CA GLU A 8 -4.43 -8.17 3.25
C GLU A 8 -4.30 -7.81 1.76
N TRP A 9 -3.24 -8.28 1.12
CA TRP A 9 -3.03 -8.03 -0.30
C TRP A 9 -4.16 -8.60 -1.16
N ARG A 10 -4.61 -9.81 -0.85
CA ARG A 10 -5.71 -10.44 -1.57
C ARG A 10 -7.00 -9.64 -1.46
N LEU A 11 -7.28 -9.14 -0.24
CA LEU A 11 -8.48 -8.33 0.00
C LEU A 11 -8.42 -7.02 -0.78
N VAL A 12 -7.27 -6.36 -0.78
CA VAL A 12 -7.09 -5.11 -1.53
C VAL A 12 -7.24 -5.36 -3.03
N ARG A 13 -6.63 -6.42 -3.54
CA ARG A 13 -6.69 -6.77 -4.96
C ARG A 13 -8.11 -7.10 -5.39
N ASP A 14 -8.84 -7.88 -4.60
CA ASP A 14 -10.22 -8.27 -4.94
C ASP A 14 -11.15 -7.06 -5.01
N ALA A 15 -10.89 -6.04 -4.22
CA ALA A 15 -11.71 -4.82 -4.20
C ALA A 15 -11.13 -3.69 -5.06
N ALA A 16 -9.99 -3.91 -5.74
CA ALA A 16 -9.33 -2.85 -6.50
C ALA A 16 -10.04 -2.59 -7.83
N SER A 17 -10.20 -1.31 -8.18
CA SER A 17 -10.72 -0.91 -9.48
C SER A 17 -9.70 -1.11 -10.60
N ASP A 18 -8.42 -1.21 -10.23
CA ASP A 18 -7.29 -1.41 -11.14
C ASP A 18 -6.65 -2.80 -10.98
N ALA A 19 -7.43 -3.81 -10.63
CA ALA A 19 -6.92 -5.15 -10.32
C ALA A 19 -6.06 -5.74 -11.45
N GLU A 20 -6.36 -5.43 -12.70
CA GLU A 20 -5.58 -5.89 -13.85
C GLU A 20 -4.18 -5.30 -13.91
N ARG A 21 -3.91 -4.24 -13.17
CA ARG A 21 -2.58 -3.62 -13.07
C ARG A 21 -1.77 -4.17 -11.89
N LEU A 22 -2.41 -4.94 -11.02
CA LEU A 22 -1.74 -5.58 -9.91
C LEU A 22 -1.21 -6.94 -10.35
N GLU A 23 -0.17 -7.39 -9.68
CA GLU A 23 0.43 -8.69 -9.95
C GLU A 23 -0.60 -9.82 -9.77
N ALA A 24 -0.43 -10.93 -10.49
CA ALA A 24 -1.37 -12.04 -10.46
C ALA A 24 -1.31 -12.82 -9.15
N SER A 25 -0.18 -12.79 -8.43
CA SER A 25 0.01 -13.50 -7.17
C SER A 25 0.74 -12.64 -6.16
N TYR A 26 0.55 -12.98 -4.88
CA TYR A 26 1.26 -12.31 -3.80
C TYR A 26 2.78 -12.48 -3.93
N ALA A 27 3.24 -13.65 -4.34
CA ALA A 27 4.67 -13.91 -4.53
C ALA A 27 5.28 -12.97 -5.58
N GLU A 28 4.56 -12.74 -6.69
CA GLU A 28 5.00 -11.79 -7.72
C GLU A 28 5.01 -10.36 -7.18
N TRP A 29 3.99 -10.00 -6.40
CA TRP A 29 3.94 -8.67 -5.79
C TRP A 29 5.10 -8.46 -4.82
N VAL A 30 5.41 -9.45 -3.98
CA VAL A 30 6.54 -9.38 -3.04
C VAL A 30 7.85 -9.21 -3.80
N ALA A 31 8.06 -9.97 -4.87
CA ALA A 31 9.27 -9.86 -5.68
C ALA A 31 9.42 -8.46 -6.27
N MET A 32 8.36 -7.89 -6.79
CA MET A 32 8.35 -6.52 -7.32
C MET A 32 8.65 -5.50 -6.21
N ALA A 33 8.02 -5.65 -5.06
CA ALA A 33 8.19 -4.72 -3.94
C ALA A 33 9.61 -4.77 -3.37
N GLU A 34 10.19 -5.97 -3.29
CA GLU A 34 11.58 -6.12 -2.84
C GLU A 34 12.57 -5.52 -3.83
N GLU A 35 12.33 -5.69 -5.13
CA GLU A 35 13.16 -5.08 -6.16
C GLU A 35 13.11 -3.56 -6.09
N ALA A 36 11.91 -2.99 -5.91
CA ALA A 36 11.74 -1.55 -5.73
C ALA A 36 12.48 -1.05 -4.49
N THR A 37 12.46 -1.82 -3.39
CA THR A 37 13.20 -1.49 -2.17
C THR A 37 14.70 -1.46 -2.41
N LYS A 38 15.23 -2.44 -3.17
CA LYS A 38 16.64 -2.48 -3.52
C LYS A 38 17.04 -1.27 -4.36
N ASP A 39 16.22 -0.90 -5.33
CA ASP A 39 16.47 0.26 -6.20
C ASP A 39 16.52 1.55 -5.39
N MET A 40 15.59 1.71 -4.44
CA MET A 40 15.59 2.86 -3.54
C MET A 40 16.84 2.90 -2.68
N LEU A 41 17.26 1.77 -2.13
CA LEU A 41 18.44 1.69 -1.30
C LEU A 41 19.70 2.02 -2.10
N ALA A 42 19.80 1.55 -3.35
CA ALA A 42 20.90 1.88 -4.24
C ALA A 42 20.98 3.39 -4.54
N ALA A 43 19.84 4.07 -4.51
CA ALA A 43 19.76 5.52 -4.68
C ALA A 43 19.97 6.30 -3.37
N GLY A 44 20.28 5.61 -2.27
CA GLY A 44 20.49 6.22 -0.96
C GLY A 44 19.20 6.50 -0.20
N ILE A 45 18.07 5.93 -0.62
CA ILE A 45 16.78 6.10 0.03
C ILE A 45 16.48 4.88 0.90
N VAL A 46 16.24 5.11 2.19
CA VAL A 46 15.80 4.05 3.11
C VAL A 46 14.28 4.03 3.14
N ALA A 47 13.68 2.95 2.63
CA ALA A 47 12.23 2.80 2.59
C ALA A 47 11.78 1.89 3.73
N GLU A 48 11.00 2.44 4.68
CA GLU A 48 10.40 1.66 5.75
C GLU A 48 9.12 0.98 5.24
N ARG A 49 8.90 -0.25 5.71
CA ARG A 49 7.68 -0.99 5.39
C ARG A 49 6.55 -0.52 6.30
N VAL A 50 5.46 -0.10 5.70
CA VAL A 50 4.26 0.34 6.41
C VAL A 50 3.16 -0.67 6.13
N PHE A 51 2.81 -1.49 7.13
CA PHE A 51 1.78 -2.51 6.98
C PHE A 51 0.41 -1.86 7.02
N ILE A 52 -0.39 -2.13 6.00
CA ILE A 52 -1.71 -1.54 5.82
C ILE A 52 -2.79 -2.60 6.05
N ASN A 53 -3.81 -2.23 6.82
CA ASN A 53 -4.99 -3.06 7.02
C ASN A 53 -5.98 -2.82 5.88
N ALA A 54 -6.33 -3.88 5.16
CA ALA A 54 -7.21 -3.78 3.99
C ALA A 54 -8.59 -3.23 4.36
N SER A 55 -9.17 -3.68 5.47
CA SER A 55 -10.49 -3.22 5.90
C SER A 55 -10.52 -1.73 6.19
N GLU A 56 -9.47 -1.22 6.83
CA GLU A 56 -9.36 0.21 7.13
C GLU A 56 -9.16 1.02 5.84
N LEU A 57 -8.32 0.53 4.93
CA LEU A 57 -8.10 1.18 3.63
C LEU A 57 -9.41 1.26 2.84
N LEU A 58 -10.15 0.17 2.75
CA LEU A 58 -11.40 0.12 2.01
C LEU A 58 -12.47 1.02 2.64
N ALA A 59 -12.55 1.04 3.98
CA ALA A 59 -13.46 1.94 4.69
C ALA A 59 -13.11 3.41 4.41
N TRP A 60 -11.83 3.74 4.41
CA TRP A 60 -11.37 5.08 4.08
C TRP A 60 -11.74 5.48 2.65
N CYS A 61 -11.55 4.57 1.69
CA CYS A 61 -11.93 4.82 0.29
C CYS A 61 -13.43 5.12 0.18
N LEU A 62 -14.27 4.34 0.87
CA LEU A 62 -15.71 4.57 0.88
C LEU A 62 -16.06 5.92 1.50
N ALA A 63 -15.44 6.26 2.63
CA ALA A 63 -15.69 7.52 3.32
C ALA A 63 -15.28 8.72 2.47
N GLN A 64 -14.22 8.60 1.69
CA GLN A 64 -13.71 9.64 0.82
C GLN A 64 -14.33 9.62 -0.58
N ARG A 65 -15.22 8.65 -0.84
CA ARG A 65 -15.84 8.45 -2.15
C ARG A 65 -14.80 8.26 -3.25
N LYS A 66 -13.76 7.50 -2.95
CA LYS A 66 -12.66 7.19 -3.88
C LYS A 66 -12.70 5.73 -4.26
N GLN A 67 -12.21 5.44 -5.46
CA GLN A 67 -12.01 4.08 -5.89
C GLN A 67 -10.72 3.53 -5.25
N ASN A 68 -10.67 2.22 -5.01
CA ASN A 68 -9.47 1.57 -4.54
C ASN A 68 -8.50 1.38 -5.73
N ASP A 69 -7.72 2.40 -6.02
CA ASP A 69 -6.71 2.41 -7.08
C ASP A 69 -5.35 2.87 -6.51
N ALA A 70 -4.34 2.90 -7.36
CA ALA A 70 -2.97 3.25 -6.94
C ALA A 70 -2.91 4.65 -6.32
N ALA A 71 -3.61 5.63 -6.90
CA ALA A 71 -3.60 7.00 -6.39
C ALA A 71 -4.23 7.09 -5.00
N ALA A 72 -5.36 6.42 -4.79
CA ALA A 72 -6.04 6.41 -3.51
C ALA A 72 -5.19 5.70 -2.44
N ARG A 73 -4.57 4.58 -2.80
CA ARG A 73 -3.71 3.85 -1.86
C ARG A 73 -2.50 4.67 -1.44
N SER A 74 -1.88 5.40 -2.37
CA SER A 74 -0.76 6.29 -2.05
C SER A 74 -1.19 7.42 -1.14
N GLU A 75 -2.34 8.02 -1.40
CA GLU A 75 -2.89 9.09 -0.55
C GLU A 75 -3.18 8.59 0.86
N TYR A 76 -3.79 7.41 0.98
CA TYR A 76 -4.07 6.79 2.28
C TYR A 76 -2.79 6.59 3.10
N VAL A 77 -1.74 6.05 2.47
CA VAL A 77 -0.46 5.82 3.15
C VAL A 77 0.16 7.13 3.60
N SER A 78 0.11 8.17 2.77
CA SER A 78 0.63 9.48 3.13
C SER A 78 -0.08 10.06 4.36
N GLN A 79 -1.41 9.98 4.39
CA GLN A 79 -2.20 10.45 5.53
C GLN A 79 -1.94 9.62 6.78
N PHE A 80 -1.82 8.30 6.62
CA PHE A 80 -1.51 7.39 7.72
C PHE A 80 -0.17 7.75 8.38
N LEU A 81 0.87 8.00 7.58
CA LEU A 81 2.17 8.38 8.08
C LEU A 81 2.16 9.75 8.79
N MET A 82 1.45 10.72 8.22
CA MET A 82 1.30 12.04 8.85
C MET A 82 0.58 11.94 10.19
N LYS A 83 -0.49 11.16 10.25
CA LYS A 83 -1.25 10.95 11.49
C LYS A 83 -0.40 10.31 12.56
N ASN A 84 0.40 9.32 12.20
CA ASN A 84 1.31 8.67 13.16
C ASN A 84 2.39 9.61 13.67
N ARG A 85 2.93 10.48 12.81
CA ARG A 85 3.91 11.49 13.23
C ARG A 85 3.30 12.46 14.24
N GLN A 86 2.07 12.91 14.00
CA GLN A 86 1.37 13.80 14.92
C GLN A 86 1.09 13.11 16.25
N GLY A 87 0.74 11.84 16.21
CA GLY A 87 0.49 11.06 17.42
C GLY A 87 1.74 10.76 18.23
N ALA A 88 2.92 10.82 17.61
CA ALA A 88 4.20 10.55 18.26
C ALA A 88 4.81 11.77 18.94
N SER A 89 4.28 12.93 18.67
CA SER A 89 4.80 14.19 19.22
C SER A 89 4.23 14.53 20.60
#